data_6fc16bf82a7364249f1402393b352049
#
_entry.id   6fc16bf82a7364249f1402393b352049
#
_cell.length_a   1.000
_cell.length_b   1.000
_cell.length_c   1.000
_cell.angle_alpha   90.00
_cell.angle_beta   90.00
_cell.angle_gamma   90.00
#
_symmetry.space_group_name_H-M   'P 1'
#
loop_
_entity.id
_entity.type
_entity.pdbx_description
1 polymer ?
#
loop_
_entity_poly.entity_id
_entity_poly.type
_entity_poly.pdbx_seq_one_letter_code
_entity_poly.pdbx_strand_id
1 'polypeptide(L)'
;MNGGEGRRRLAARASAGRGAAAHRSAEARRRLARGGGEVPLDRLTTRGRLAWLNSAGSRIGTTLDLERTAQELAEFTVPRFADGAAVDILESVLRGDEGAQWTGTGVPLMRATALCAVEELSSLEPTPVGETSTRAEEAHETLLHRYCLRQGKPVLVSRMRNDDFIKVAPTESAAAKMRAAGVHSYLAVPLIARGLLLGSADFVRGPGTPPFSTTDLALVKQLASQAAVYIDNARLYGREREHVVSLQRALLPRATPVTPGLRVHSEYAPSTAHHGVGGDWYDVMALPGGRTALMVGDVMGHGLPAAATMGRLRAVARTLMTLDMAPERVLARLDLATRDLEDEQVATFLCAVFDPADSTYTLASAGHLPPLFLDGHGSAEFVDVPVGAPLGSGVIPYDPIRVKVPRDGKLVMYTDGLVKSRRADIDHQLECLRSTACDLASEALEAGGLIERAPADATRFDEAVLIVATAVADAPADLREWQLPQEGRAASVARSLVTDQLAEWDLTELADVFELVVSELVGNALRYGNGPGRLRLLRGDRLVVEVSDTGPDLPQIQHADLSDEGGRGLQLINMLCRRWGSCRTVTGKVVWAEQNLPS
;
A
#
# COMPACT_ATOMS: atom_id res chain seq x y z
N MET A 1 -0.52 15.97 -19.97
CA MET A 1 -2.00 15.97 -19.99
C MET A 1 -2.58 14.62 -19.54
N ASN A 2 -2.05 14.03 -18.45
CA ASN A 2 -2.44 12.66 -18.01
C ASN A 2 -3.07 12.58 -16.61
N GLY A 3 -3.57 13.69 -16.07
CA GLY A 3 -4.24 13.69 -14.76
C GLY A 3 -5.76 13.37 -14.78
N GLY A 4 -6.36 13.21 -15.96
CA GLY A 4 -7.81 13.06 -16.11
C GLY A 4 -8.32 11.61 -16.09
N GLU A 5 -7.52 10.66 -16.52
CA GLU A 5 -7.95 9.26 -16.61
C GLU A 5 -7.91 8.51 -15.27
N GLY A 6 -6.93 8.79 -14.41
CA GLY A 6 -6.86 8.19 -13.07
C GLY A 6 -8.06 8.59 -12.20
N ARG A 7 -8.50 9.84 -12.28
CA ARG A 7 -9.71 10.30 -11.57
C ARG A 7 -11.01 9.69 -12.12
N ARG A 8 -11.07 9.40 -13.43
CA ARG A 8 -12.24 8.73 -14.05
C ARG A 8 -12.31 7.26 -13.67
N ARG A 9 -11.18 6.55 -13.52
CA ARG A 9 -11.15 5.15 -13.08
C ARG A 9 -11.50 4.99 -11.59
N LEU A 10 -11.06 5.91 -10.72
CA LEU A 10 -11.47 5.96 -9.32
C LEU A 10 -12.98 6.28 -9.17
N ALA A 11 -13.51 7.18 -9.97
CA ALA A 11 -14.94 7.49 -9.98
C ALA A 11 -15.78 6.31 -10.54
N ALA A 12 -15.28 5.56 -11.52
CA ALA A 12 -15.94 4.37 -12.05
C ALA A 12 -15.92 3.19 -11.04
N ARG A 13 -14.83 2.98 -10.29
CA ARG A 13 -14.78 1.99 -9.19
C ARG A 13 -15.72 2.36 -8.04
N ALA A 14 -15.81 3.66 -7.69
CA ALA A 14 -16.78 4.14 -6.70
C ALA A 14 -18.25 4.02 -7.18
N SER A 15 -18.50 4.07 -8.49
CA SER A 15 -19.85 3.85 -9.04
C SER A 15 -20.19 2.36 -9.14
N ALA A 16 -19.26 1.48 -9.43
CA ALA A 16 -19.45 0.03 -9.45
C ALA A 16 -19.67 -0.53 -8.03
N GLY A 17 -18.95 -0.02 -7.03
CA GLY A 17 -19.19 -0.35 -5.61
C GLY A 17 -20.58 0.12 -5.14
N ARG A 18 -21.05 1.27 -5.62
CA ARG A 18 -22.39 1.79 -5.35
C ARG A 18 -23.49 0.95 -5.99
N GLY A 19 -23.27 0.45 -7.21
CA GLY A 19 -24.20 -0.49 -7.88
C GLY A 19 -24.31 -1.83 -7.14
N ALA A 20 -23.20 -2.36 -6.63
CA ALA A 20 -23.19 -3.61 -5.86
C ALA A 20 -23.81 -3.46 -4.45
N ALA A 21 -23.67 -2.30 -3.81
CA ALA A 21 -24.35 -2.01 -2.55
C ALA A 21 -25.88 -1.83 -2.75
N ALA A 22 -26.28 -1.13 -3.82
CA ALA A 22 -27.69 -1.00 -4.19
C ALA A 22 -28.32 -2.35 -4.61
N HIS A 23 -27.58 -3.22 -5.29
CA HIS A 23 -28.05 -4.55 -5.65
C HIS A 23 -28.18 -5.48 -4.46
N ARG A 24 -27.25 -5.44 -3.50
CA ARG A 24 -27.32 -6.18 -2.22
C ARG A 24 -28.45 -5.67 -1.33
N SER A 25 -28.70 -4.36 -1.30
CA SER A 25 -29.87 -3.77 -0.63
C SER A 25 -31.18 -4.24 -1.28
N ALA A 26 -31.25 -4.36 -2.60
CA ALA A 26 -32.43 -4.90 -3.31
C ALA A 26 -32.61 -6.40 -3.07
N GLU A 27 -31.56 -7.16 -2.88
CA GLU A 27 -31.61 -8.58 -2.60
C GLU A 27 -32.00 -8.86 -1.12
N ALA A 28 -31.51 -8.02 -0.19
CA ALA A 28 -31.99 -8.01 1.19
C ALA A 28 -33.47 -7.64 1.27
N ARG A 29 -33.94 -6.67 0.47
CA ARG A 29 -35.37 -6.33 0.31
C ARG A 29 -36.21 -7.52 -0.20
N ARG A 30 -35.70 -8.29 -1.17
CA ARG A 30 -36.38 -9.50 -1.68
C ARG A 30 -36.41 -10.64 -0.66
N ARG A 31 -35.43 -10.74 0.25
CA ARG A 31 -35.44 -11.71 1.36
C ARG A 31 -36.40 -11.30 2.46
N LEU A 32 -36.50 -10.01 2.81
CA LEU A 32 -37.48 -9.48 3.78
C LEU A 32 -38.92 -9.65 3.28
N ALA A 33 -39.19 -9.43 2.00
CA ALA A 33 -40.49 -9.63 1.37
C ALA A 33 -40.95 -11.11 1.29
N ARG A 34 -39.99 -12.06 1.44
CA ARG A 34 -40.27 -13.52 1.46
C ARG A 34 -40.26 -14.15 2.86
N GLY A 35 -39.95 -13.36 3.92
CA GLY A 35 -39.90 -13.83 5.30
C GLY A 35 -41.29 -13.94 5.87
N GLY A 36 -41.80 -15.16 5.92
CA GLY A 36 -43.06 -15.49 6.60
C GLY A 36 -43.07 -15.05 8.04
N GLY A 37 -44.08 -14.26 8.41
CA GLY A 37 -44.72 -14.21 9.73
C GLY A 37 -43.88 -14.02 10.98
N GLU A 38 -42.79 -13.23 10.99
CA GLU A 38 -42.11 -12.90 12.25
C GLU A 38 -43.01 -11.99 13.11
N VAL A 39 -43.34 -12.48 14.30
CA VAL A 39 -44.22 -11.77 15.24
C VAL A 39 -43.56 -10.47 15.71
N PRO A 40 -44.22 -9.30 15.58
CA PRO A 40 -43.72 -8.03 16.10
C PRO A 40 -43.38 -8.10 17.60
N LEU A 41 -42.36 -7.35 18.03
CA LEU A 41 -41.82 -7.39 19.40
C LEU A 41 -42.82 -6.98 20.46
N ASP A 42 -43.77 -6.10 20.13
CA ASP A 42 -44.86 -5.66 21.02
C ASP A 42 -45.78 -6.81 21.42
N ARG A 43 -45.93 -7.84 20.58
CA ARG A 43 -46.74 -9.03 20.82
C ARG A 43 -45.99 -10.16 21.52
N LEU A 44 -44.68 -10.02 21.72
CA LEU A 44 -43.88 -11.01 22.41
C LEU A 44 -43.99 -10.90 23.94
N THR A 45 -43.92 -12.06 24.61
CA THR A 45 -43.71 -12.11 26.05
C THR A 45 -42.35 -11.52 26.44
N THR A 46 -42.16 -11.21 27.72
CA THR A 46 -40.87 -10.75 28.25
C THR A 46 -39.74 -11.72 27.91
N ARG A 47 -39.98 -13.03 27.98
CA ARG A 47 -39.02 -14.06 27.59
C ARG A 47 -38.69 -14.00 26.09
N GLY A 48 -39.67 -13.74 25.23
CA GLY A 48 -39.48 -13.59 23.78
C GLY A 48 -38.66 -12.35 23.43
N ARG A 49 -38.87 -11.23 24.12
CA ARG A 49 -38.08 -9.99 23.95
C ARG A 49 -36.64 -10.18 24.39
N LEU A 50 -36.40 -10.88 25.51
CA LEU A 50 -35.04 -11.23 25.94
C LEU A 50 -34.34 -12.19 24.96
N ALA A 51 -35.07 -13.19 24.43
CA ALA A 51 -34.51 -14.08 23.40
C ALA A 51 -34.14 -13.34 22.13
N TRP A 52 -34.94 -12.36 21.69
CA TRP A 52 -34.63 -11.50 20.56
C TRP A 52 -33.38 -10.65 20.84
N LEU A 53 -33.27 -10.01 21.99
CA LEU A 53 -32.11 -9.24 22.39
C LEU A 53 -30.84 -10.11 22.44
N ASN A 54 -30.93 -11.31 23.00
CA ASN A 54 -29.77 -12.23 23.04
C ASN A 54 -29.34 -12.69 21.65
N SER A 55 -30.25 -12.76 20.67
CA SER A 55 -29.91 -13.10 19.30
C SER A 55 -29.16 -11.98 18.57
N ALA A 56 -29.13 -10.75 19.10
CA ALA A 56 -28.36 -9.65 18.55
C ALA A 56 -26.86 -9.96 18.51
N GLY A 57 -26.33 -10.62 19.56
CA GLY A 57 -24.91 -10.96 19.65
C GLY A 57 -24.39 -11.89 18.54
N SER A 58 -25.27 -12.63 17.85
CA SER A 58 -24.91 -13.49 16.71
C SER A 58 -25.23 -12.86 15.35
N ARG A 59 -25.86 -11.70 15.32
CA ARG A 59 -26.34 -11.05 14.09
C ARG A 59 -25.77 -9.64 13.88
N ILE A 60 -25.25 -9.01 14.92
CA ILE A 60 -24.62 -7.68 14.89
C ILE A 60 -23.16 -7.86 15.26
N GLY A 61 -22.25 -7.23 14.51
CA GLY A 61 -20.82 -7.37 14.69
C GLY A 61 -20.27 -8.71 14.17
N THR A 62 -20.88 -9.23 13.09
CA THR A 62 -20.41 -10.47 12.44
C THR A 62 -19.08 -10.29 11.74
N THR A 63 -18.68 -9.05 11.49
CA THR A 63 -17.40 -8.65 10.92
C THR A 63 -16.77 -7.53 11.75
N LEU A 64 -15.48 -7.28 11.56
CA LEU A 64 -14.78 -6.13 12.15
C LEU A 64 -14.82 -4.91 11.22
N ASP A 65 -15.91 -4.76 10.46
CA ASP A 65 -16.19 -3.63 9.60
C ASP A 65 -17.25 -2.75 10.26
N LEU A 66 -16.92 -1.46 10.46
CA LEU A 66 -17.78 -0.52 11.18
C LEU A 66 -19.08 -0.24 10.42
N GLU A 67 -18.99 0.01 9.10
CA GLU A 67 -20.17 0.31 8.27
C GLU A 67 -21.09 -0.92 8.18
N ARG A 68 -20.49 -2.11 8.06
CA ARG A 68 -21.23 -3.36 8.05
C ARG A 68 -21.93 -3.61 9.39
N THR A 69 -21.26 -3.36 10.52
CA THR A 69 -21.83 -3.50 11.85
C THR A 69 -23.01 -2.54 12.07
N ALA A 70 -22.89 -1.29 11.62
CA ALA A 70 -23.98 -0.32 11.65
C ALA A 70 -25.17 -0.77 10.79
N GLN A 71 -24.92 -1.31 9.61
CA GLN A 71 -25.95 -1.86 8.72
C GLN A 71 -26.65 -3.07 9.35
N GLU A 72 -25.91 -3.96 9.99
CA GLU A 72 -26.47 -5.12 10.71
C GLU A 72 -27.38 -4.70 11.86
N LEU A 73 -27.05 -3.60 12.57
CA LEU A 73 -27.91 -3.04 13.59
C LEU A 73 -29.24 -2.54 13.00
N ALA A 74 -29.20 -1.81 11.90
CA ALA A 74 -30.41 -1.32 11.22
C ALA A 74 -31.27 -2.49 10.71
N GLU A 75 -30.66 -3.47 10.04
CA GLU A 75 -31.34 -4.65 9.50
C GLU A 75 -31.91 -5.57 10.61
N PHE A 76 -31.27 -5.64 11.77
CA PHE A 76 -31.74 -6.43 12.91
C PHE A 76 -32.98 -5.84 13.55
N THR A 77 -33.09 -4.50 13.56
CA THR A 77 -34.20 -3.81 14.20
C THR A 77 -35.43 -3.69 13.31
N VAL A 78 -35.28 -3.67 12.00
CA VAL A 78 -36.38 -3.57 11.03
C VAL A 78 -36.67 -4.97 10.45
N PRO A 79 -37.94 -5.42 10.37
CA PRO A 79 -39.18 -4.70 10.74
C PRO A 79 -39.68 -5.01 12.19
N ARG A 80 -38.96 -5.80 12.98
CA ARG A 80 -39.47 -6.34 14.23
C ARG A 80 -39.61 -5.33 15.36
N PHE A 81 -38.68 -4.37 15.45
CA PHE A 81 -38.68 -3.35 16.51
C PHE A 81 -39.20 -2.00 15.98
N ALA A 82 -38.86 -1.65 14.77
CA ALA A 82 -39.19 -0.39 14.12
C ALA A 82 -39.55 -0.58 12.64
N ASP A 83 -40.29 0.35 12.07
CA ASP A 83 -40.60 0.35 10.62
C ASP A 83 -39.51 1.05 9.80
N GLY A 84 -38.68 1.88 10.44
CA GLY A 84 -37.47 2.45 9.88
C GLY A 84 -36.40 2.66 10.94
N ALA A 85 -35.15 2.47 10.53
CA ALA A 85 -33.97 2.67 11.37
C ALA A 85 -32.86 3.34 10.57
N ALA A 86 -32.20 4.33 11.18
CA ALA A 86 -30.99 4.99 10.68
C ALA A 86 -29.90 4.91 11.74
N VAL A 87 -28.66 4.73 11.30
CA VAL A 87 -27.48 4.76 12.17
C VAL A 87 -26.51 5.80 11.61
N ASP A 88 -26.23 6.80 12.42
CA ASP A 88 -25.33 7.89 12.11
C ASP A 88 -24.12 7.81 13.04
N ILE A 89 -22.91 7.83 12.46
CA ILE A 89 -21.65 7.76 13.18
C ILE A 89 -20.92 9.09 13.08
N LEU A 90 -20.25 9.51 14.15
CA LEU A 90 -19.44 10.71 14.17
C LEU A 90 -18.29 10.59 13.16
N GLU A 91 -18.07 11.63 12.37
CA GLU A 91 -17.01 11.66 11.36
C GLU A 91 -15.61 11.46 11.96
N SER A 92 -15.38 11.97 13.17
CA SER A 92 -14.14 11.72 13.94
C SER A 92 -13.93 10.24 14.28
N VAL A 93 -15.00 9.51 14.57
CA VAL A 93 -14.97 8.06 14.82
C VAL A 93 -14.63 7.29 13.56
N LEU A 94 -15.20 7.69 12.42
CA LEU A 94 -14.92 7.09 11.11
C LEU A 94 -13.47 7.34 10.64
N ARG A 95 -12.90 8.50 11.01
CA ARG A 95 -11.50 8.83 10.73
C ARG A 95 -10.51 8.18 11.70
N GLY A 96 -10.98 7.48 12.70
CA GLY A 96 -10.12 6.83 13.68
C GLY A 96 -9.48 7.79 14.70
N ASP A 97 -9.96 9.03 14.83
CA ASP A 97 -9.39 10.02 15.72
C ASP A 97 -9.41 9.56 17.19
N GLU A 98 -8.28 9.70 17.90
CA GLU A 98 -8.22 9.45 19.35
C GLU A 98 -8.95 10.56 20.09
N GLY A 99 -9.96 10.17 20.84
CA GLY A 99 -10.55 11.05 21.83
C GLY A 99 -11.33 12.20 21.26
N ALA A 100 -12.10 11.94 20.22
CA ALA A 100 -13.27 12.76 19.93
C ALA A 100 -14.28 12.66 21.08
N GLN A 101 -13.82 12.98 22.30
CA GLN A 101 -14.71 13.44 23.36
C GLN A 101 -15.29 14.74 22.84
N TRP A 102 -16.47 14.61 22.25
CA TRP A 102 -17.23 15.81 21.95
C TRP A 102 -17.42 16.56 23.27
N THR A 103 -16.78 17.70 23.38
CA THR A 103 -16.75 18.55 24.58
C THR A 103 -18.07 19.28 24.84
N GLY A 104 -19.12 18.94 24.07
CA GLY A 104 -20.44 19.57 24.20
C GLY A 104 -20.54 20.93 23.53
N THR A 105 -19.47 21.46 22.93
CA THR A 105 -19.46 22.72 22.19
C THR A 105 -19.38 22.45 20.67
N GLY A 106 -20.20 23.14 19.90
CA GLY A 106 -20.29 22.97 18.43
C GLY A 106 -21.30 21.91 17.99
N VAL A 107 -21.45 21.76 16.69
CA VAL A 107 -22.32 20.76 16.05
C VAL A 107 -21.46 19.56 15.65
N PRO A 108 -21.71 18.34 16.20
CA PRO A 108 -20.95 17.18 15.80
C PRO A 108 -21.23 16.87 14.32
N LEU A 109 -20.16 16.72 13.53
CA LEU A 109 -20.26 16.27 12.15
C LEU A 109 -20.56 14.77 12.15
N MET A 110 -21.66 14.39 11.53
CA MET A 110 -22.12 13.01 11.47
C MET A 110 -22.22 12.54 10.03
N ARG A 111 -21.97 11.26 9.81
CA ARG A 111 -22.17 10.59 8.53
C ARG A 111 -23.28 9.56 8.69
N ALA A 112 -24.24 9.57 7.76
CA ALA A 112 -25.24 8.52 7.64
C ALA A 112 -24.52 7.21 7.23
N THR A 113 -24.48 6.24 8.13
CA THR A 113 -23.69 5.02 7.93
C THR A 113 -24.57 3.84 7.54
N ALA A 114 -25.80 3.77 8.07
CA ALA A 114 -26.74 2.71 7.74
C ALA A 114 -28.17 3.21 7.71
N LEU A 115 -28.99 2.57 6.86
CA LEU A 115 -30.41 2.84 6.73
C LEU A 115 -31.15 1.54 6.40
N CYS A 116 -32.27 1.29 7.09
CA CYS A 116 -33.20 0.23 6.77
C CYS A 116 -34.63 0.71 7.02
N ALA A 117 -35.56 0.40 6.11
CA ALA A 117 -36.98 0.72 6.28
C ALA A 117 -37.87 -0.33 5.59
N VAL A 118 -39.09 -0.48 6.08
CA VAL A 118 -40.15 -1.27 5.42
C VAL A 118 -40.60 -0.58 4.12
N GLU A 119 -41.27 -1.30 3.25
CA GLU A 119 -41.69 -0.81 1.92
C GLU A 119 -42.65 0.38 2.03
N GLU A 120 -43.50 0.41 3.01
CA GLU A 120 -44.47 1.48 3.30
C GLU A 120 -43.78 2.83 3.59
N LEU A 121 -42.55 2.80 4.07
CA LEU A 121 -41.74 3.99 4.36
C LEU A 121 -40.70 4.28 3.26
N SER A 122 -40.77 3.62 2.11
CA SER A 122 -39.81 3.81 0.99
C SER A 122 -39.84 5.20 0.36
N SER A 123 -40.92 5.96 0.58
CA SER A 123 -41.06 7.35 0.11
C SER A 123 -40.33 8.38 0.99
N LEU A 124 -39.79 7.98 2.14
CA LEU A 124 -39.01 8.87 3.00
C LEU A 124 -37.70 9.27 2.29
N GLU A 125 -37.29 10.50 2.51
CA GLU A 125 -36.02 11.06 2.04
C GLU A 125 -35.05 11.19 3.24
N PRO A 126 -34.44 10.11 3.72
CA PRO A 126 -33.38 10.19 4.73
C PRO A 126 -32.11 10.76 4.11
N THR A 127 -31.16 11.16 4.94
CA THR A 127 -29.80 11.44 4.49
C THR A 127 -29.22 10.19 3.81
N PRO A 128 -28.74 10.28 2.55
CA PRO A 128 -28.17 9.12 1.87
C PRO A 128 -26.98 8.55 2.63
N VAL A 129 -26.84 7.23 2.63
CA VAL A 129 -25.69 6.55 3.24
C VAL A 129 -24.39 7.02 2.59
N GLY A 130 -23.41 7.40 3.39
CA GLY A 130 -22.13 7.97 2.99
C GLY A 130 -22.10 9.50 2.93
N GLU A 131 -23.25 10.17 3.03
CA GLU A 131 -23.29 11.62 3.08
C GLU A 131 -23.16 12.15 4.52
N THR A 132 -22.45 13.28 4.64
CA THR A 132 -22.31 13.96 5.92
C THR A 132 -23.44 14.95 6.11
N SER A 133 -23.99 15.00 7.31
CA SER A 133 -25.00 15.94 7.73
C SER A 133 -24.36 17.32 7.99
N THR A 134 -24.08 18.08 6.93
CA THR A 134 -23.39 19.38 6.96
C THR A 134 -24.32 20.58 6.89
N ARG A 135 -25.64 20.43 7.00
CA ARG A 135 -26.53 21.56 6.76
C ARG A 135 -26.54 22.56 7.90
N ALA A 136 -26.09 23.77 7.49
CA ALA A 136 -26.22 25.10 8.06
C ALA A 136 -26.40 25.25 9.58
N GLU A 137 -25.46 25.92 10.16
CA GLU A 137 -25.23 26.18 11.58
C GLU A 137 -26.41 26.77 12.34
N GLU A 138 -27.38 27.40 11.70
CA GLU A 138 -28.43 28.15 12.37
C GLU A 138 -29.82 27.50 12.46
N ALA A 139 -30.16 26.54 11.57
CA ALA A 139 -31.52 25.96 11.53
C ALA A 139 -31.70 24.66 12.31
N HIS A 140 -30.66 24.06 12.86
CA HIS A 140 -30.66 22.65 13.28
C HIS A 140 -30.28 22.34 14.74
N GLU A 141 -30.14 23.35 15.61
CA GLU A 141 -29.96 23.11 17.05
C GLU A 141 -31.12 22.33 17.69
N THR A 142 -32.27 22.31 17.04
CA THR A 142 -33.51 21.71 17.54
C THR A 142 -33.69 20.22 17.15
N LEU A 143 -32.82 19.62 16.34
CA LEU A 143 -32.97 18.23 15.92
C LEU A 143 -32.81 17.26 17.10
N LEU A 144 -33.78 16.37 17.27
CA LEU A 144 -33.86 15.46 18.42
C LEU A 144 -32.69 14.47 18.51
N HIS A 145 -32.17 13.98 17.39
CA HIS A 145 -30.97 13.14 17.39
C HIS A 145 -29.73 13.91 17.87
N ARG A 146 -29.59 15.19 17.54
CA ARG A 146 -28.50 16.04 18.04
C ARG A 146 -28.63 16.32 19.53
N TYR A 147 -29.86 16.50 20.00
CA TYR A 147 -30.12 16.60 21.43
C TYR A 147 -29.74 15.29 22.15
N CYS A 148 -30.10 14.14 21.57
CA CYS A 148 -29.70 12.82 22.05
C CYS A 148 -28.16 12.71 22.20
N LEU A 149 -27.41 13.11 21.19
CA LEU A 149 -25.94 13.11 21.20
C LEU A 149 -25.37 14.08 22.23
N ARG A 150 -25.88 15.33 22.27
CA ARG A 150 -25.41 16.38 23.18
C ARG A 150 -25.59 16.00 24.65
N GLN A 151 -26.68 15.37 24.97
CA GLN A 151 -26.98 14.96 26.35
C GLN A 151 -26.45 13.55 26.68
N GLY A 152 -26.02 12.77 25.69
CA GLY A 152 -25.72 11.34 25.87
C GLY A 152 -26.92 10.55 26.38
N LYS A 153 -28.15 11.03 26.13
CA LYS A 153 -29.38 10.45 26.64
C LYS A 153 -30.36 10.16 25.52
N PRO A 154 -31.12 9.07 25.61
CA PRO A 154 -32.12 8.74 24.60
C PRO A 154 -33.27 9.77 24.60
N VAL A 155 -33.89 9.91 23.42
CA VAL A 155 -35.06 10.74 23.19
C VAL A 155 -36.22 9.87 22.73
N LEU A 156 -37.33 9.92 23.42
CA LEU A 156 -38.54 9.20 23.07
C LEU A 156 -39.68 10.20 22.79
N VAL A 157 -40.22 10.14 21.57
CA VAL A 157 -41.46 10.83 21.20
C VAL A 157 -42.48 9.77 20.85
N SER A 158 -43.26 9.35 21.87
CA SER A 158 -44.26 8.28 21.71
C SER A 158 -45.35 8.65 20.69
N ARG A 159 -45.77 9.91 20.65
CA ARG A 159 -46.72 10.43 19.65
C ARG A 159 -46.23 11.74 19.11
N MET A 160 -45.87 11.79 17.85
CA MET A 160 -45.39 12.98 17.16
C MET A 160 -46.54 13.97 16.91
N ARG A 161 -46.28 15.25 17.20
CA ARG A 161 -47.13 16.39 16.84
C ARG A 161 -46.58 17.03 15.58
N ASN A 162 -47.34 17.94 14.98
CA ASN A 162 -46.91 18.62 13.74
C ASN A 162 -45.54 19.27 13.84
N ASP A 163 -45.23 19.88 15.00
CA ASP A 163 -43.95 20.58 15.24
C ASP A 163 -42.78 19.61 15.50
N ASP A 164 -43.05 18.33 15.78
CA ASP A 164 -41.99 17.35 16.05
C ASP A 164 -41.36 16.82 14.77
N PHE A 165 -42.11 16.83 13.65
CA PHE A 165 -41.58 16.37 12.36
C PHE A 165 -40.37 17.19 11.87
N ILE A 166 -40.41 18.52 12.08
CA ILE A 166 -39.31 19.41 11.72
C ILE A 166 -38.08 19.17 12.62
N LYS A 167 -38.30 18.66 13.85
CA LYS A 167 -37.22 18.32 14.79
C LYS A 167 -36.60 16.94 14.54
N VAL A 168 -37.22 16.12 13.71
CA VAL A 168 -36.72 14.78 13.36
C VAL A 168 -36.13 14.73 11.96
N ALA A 169 -36.79 15.38 11.02
CA ALA A 169 -36.41 15.32 9.61
C ALA A 169 -35.30 16.33 9.25
N PRO A 170 -34.37 15.96 8.34
CA PRO A 170 -33.27 16.84 7.93
C PRO A 170 -33.74 18.07 7.10
N THR A 171 -34.92 18.00 6.50
CA THR A 171 -35.48 19.06 5.67
C THR A 171 -37.00 19.15 5.85
N GLU A 172 -37.59 20.32 5.48
CA GLU A 172 -39.03 20.50 5.52
C GLU A 172 -39.76 19.53 4.55
N SER A 173 -39.16 19.26 3.39
CA SER A 173 -39.64 18.24 2.43
C SER A 173 -39.68 16.85 3.07
N ALA A 174 -38.60 16.46 3.73
CA ALA A 174 -38.52 15.19 4.43
C ALA A 174 -39.55 15.10 5.57
N ALA A 175 -39.76 16.20 6.33
CA ALA A 175 -40.80 16.30 7.36
C ALA A 175 -42.22 16.09 6.78
N ALA A 176 -42.51 16.71 5.63
CA ALA A 176 -43.79 16.56 4.93
C ALA A 176 -43.99 15.11 4.47
N LYS A 177 -42.95 14.47 3.93
CA LYS A 177 -43.00 13.05 3.51
C LYS A 177 -43.19 12.09 4.68
N MET A 178 -42.49 12.31 5.80
CA MET A 178 -42.68 11.52 7.02
C MET A 178 -44.15 11.61 7.50
N ARG A 179 -44.72 12.80 7.47
CA ARG A 179 -46.12 13.04 7.85
C ARG A 179 -47.09 12.34 6.87
N ALA A 180 -46.83 12.44 5.59
CA ALA A 180 -47.64 11.80 4.54
C ALA A 180 -47.57 10.27 4.61
N ALA A 181 -46.41 9.71 4.95
CA ALA A 181 -46.21 8.27 5.17
C ALA A 181 -46.84 7.76 6.49
N GLY A 182 -47.43 8.65 7.31
CA GLY A 182 -48.10 8.29 8.56
C GLY A 182 -47.14 7.91 9.69
N VAL A 183 -45.89 8.37 9.64
CA VAL A 183 -44.97 8.23 10.79
C VAL A 183 -45.58 8.93 11.99
N HIS A 184 -45.65 8.26 13.13
CA HIS A 184 -46.31 8.79 14.31
C HIS A 184 -45.51 8.66 15.61
N SER A 185 -44.40 7.93 15.62
CA SER A 185 -43.56 7.74 16.80
C SER A 185 -42.08 7.73 16.40
N TYR A 186 -41.24 8.32 17.26
CA TYR A 186 -39.80 8.45 17.06
C TYR A 186 -39.02 8.11 18.33
N LEU A 187 -37.87 7.47 18.14
CA LEU A 187 -36.99 7.10 19.24
C LEU A 187 -35.53 7.19 18.77
N ALA A 188 -34.71 7.99 19.48
CA ALA A 188 -33.28 8.10 19.25
C ALA A 188 -32.52 7.58 20.48
N VAL A 189 -31.43 6.84 20.25
CA VAL A 189 -30.54 6.37 21.31
C VAL A 189 -29.07 6.65 20.95
N PRO A 190 -28.25 7.11 21.91
CA PRO A 190 -26.84 7.31 21.67
C PRO A 190 -26.12 5.94 21.64
N LEU A 191 -25.12 5.83 20.78
CA LEU A 191 -24.19 4.73 20.73
C LEU A 191 -22.96 5.08 21.54
N ILE A 192 -22.86 4.54 22.74
CA ILE A 192 -21.77 4.86 23.68
C ILE A 192 -21.07 3.56 24.09
N ALA A 193 -19.76 3.49 23.87
CA ALA A 193 -18.91 2.41 24.33
C ALA A 193 -17.70 2.96 25.08
N ARG A 194 -17.33 2.33 26.20
CA ARG A 194 -16.18 2.73 27.04
C ARG A 194 -16.17 4.23 27.41
N GLY A 195 -17.35 4.85 27.54
CA GLY A 195 -17.47 6.27 27.83
C GLY A 195 -17.32 7.19 26.60
N LEU A 196 -17.03 6.63 25.42
CA LEU A 196 -16.92 7.37 24.17
C LEU A 196 -18.25 7.37 23.42
N LEU A 197 -18.72 8.55 23.02
CA LEU A 197 -19.86 8.71 22.12
C LEU A 197 -19.41 8.42 20.70
N LEU A 198 -20.03 7.43 20.05
CA LEU A 198 -19.70 7.00 18.69
C LEU A 198 -20.67 7.56 17.65
N GLY A 199 -21.94 7.74 18.04
CA GLY A 199 -23.00 8.17 17.15
C GLY A 199 -24.38 8.02 17.76
N SER A 200 -25.41 7.92 16.92
CA SER A 200 -26.79 7.59 17.33
C SER A 200 -27.43 6.55 16.43
N ALA A 201 -28.45 5.88 16.97
CA ALA A 201 -29.39 5.08 16.20
C ALA A 201 -30.79 5.64 16.38
N ASP A 202 -31.46 5.91 15.27
CA ASP A 202 -32.75 6.55 15.19
C ASP A 202 -33.78 5.58 14.61
N PHE A 203 -34.97 5.54 15.23
CA PHE A 203 -36.04 4.62 14.89
C PHE A 203 -37.34 5.35 14.70
N VAL A 204 -38.12 4.92 13.72
CA VAL A 204 -39.48 5.43 13.46
C VAL A 204 -40.48 4.31 13.37
N ARG A 205 -41.71 4.60 13.78
CA ARG A 205 -42.90 3.74 13.57
C ARG A 205 -43.96 4.48 12.80
N GLY A 206 -44.58 3.75 11.88
CA GLY A 206 -45.63 4.23 10.99
C GLY A 206 -46.96 3.48 11.17
N PRO A 207 -47.85 3.53 10.16
CA PRO A 207 -49.17 2.91 10.23
C PRO A 207 -49.09 1.40 10.54
N GLY A 208 -49.96 0.93 11.40
CA GLY A 208 -50.06 -0.50 11.71
C GLY A 208 -49.19 -0.98 12.89
N THR A 209 -48.25 -0.16 13.38
CA THR A 209 -47.44 -0.46 14.56
C THR A 209 -47.86 0.43 15.75
N PRO A 210 -47.81 -0.06 17.01
CA PRO A 210 -48.10 0.79 18.16
C PRO A 210 -46.99 1.80 18.42
N PRO A 211 -47.28 2.96 19.04
CA PRO A 211 -46.23 3.94 19.40
C PRO A 211 -45.17 3.33 20.32
N PHE A 212 -43.92 3.84 20.25
CA PHE A 212 -42.86 3.43 21.15
C PHE A 212 -43.22 3.70 22.60
N SER A 213 -42.95 2.71 23.46
CA SER A 213 -43.16 2.73 24.90
C SER A 213 -41.85 2.90 25.67
N THR A 214 -41.94 3.13 26.98
CA THR A 214 -40.78 3.13 27.88
C THR A 214 -40.13 1.73 27.98
N THR A 215 -40.88 0.67 27.75
CA THR A 215 -40.32 -0.70 27.66
C THR A 215 -39.49 -0.88 26.40
N ASP A 216 -39.95 -0.35 25.25
CA ASP A 216 -39.17 -0.36 24.00
C ASP A 216 -37.88 0.45 24.15
N LEU A 217 -37.97 1.59 24.84
CA LEU A 217 -36.80 2.40 25.17
C LEU A 217 -35.77 1.61 26.01
N ALA A 218 -36.21 0.88 27.04
CA ALA A 218 -35.30 0.08 27.86
C ALA A 218 -34.61 -1.04 27.03
N LEU A 219 -35.36 -1.67 26.14
CA LEU A 219 -34.87 -2.75 25.27
C LEU A 219 -33.85 -2.25 24.28
N VAL A 220 -34.14 -1.12 23.58
CA VAL A 220 -33.23 -0.59 22.58
C VAL A 220 -31.99 0.06 23.19
N LYS A 221 -32.07 0.60 24.42
CA LYS A 221 -30.89 1.06 25.16
C LYS A 221 -29.88 -0.08 25.36
N GLN A 222 -30.35 -1.26 25.74
CA GLN A 222 -29.48 -2.41 25.91
C GLN A 222 -28.89 -2.89 24.58
N LEU A 223 -29.70 -2.93 23.52
CA LEU A 223 -29.26 -3.26 22.19
C LEU A 223 -28.20 -2.26 21.66
N ALA A 224 -28.45 -0.95 21.81
CA ALA A 224 -27.54 0.11 21.42
C ALA A 224 -26.20 0.04 22.17
N SER A 225 -26.24 -0.30 23.47
CA SER A 225 -25.01 -0.51 24.23
C SER A 225 -24.17 -1.68 23.71
N GLN A 226 -24.81 -2.78 23.32
CA GLN A 226 -24.13 -3.93 22.72
C GLN A 226 -23.57 -3.57 21.33
N ALA A 227 -24.39 -2.97 20.47
CA ALA A 227 -23.97 -2.55 19.13
C ALA A 227 -22.83 -1.53 19.18
N ALA A 228 -22.86 -0.59 20.13
CA ALA A 228 -21.80 0.38 20.33
C ALA A 228 -20.45 -0.30 20.66
N VAL A 229 -20.44 -1.37 21.45
CA VAL A 229 -19.21 -2.13 21.72
C VAL A 229 -18.68 -2.79 20.44
N TYR A 230 -19.54 -3.36 19.61
CA TYR A 230 -19.11 -3.96 18.34
C TYR A 230 -18.58 -2.91 17.35
N ILE A 231 -19.24 -1.75 17.27
CA ILE A 231 -18.80 -0.62 16.44
C ILE A 231 -17.45 -0.09 16.94
N ASP A 232 -17.26 0.04 18.26
CA ASP A 232 -15.99 0.49 18.83
C ASP A 232 -14.86 -0.52 18.62
N ASN A 233 -15.15 -1.82 18.73
CA ASN A 233 -14.18 -2.86 18.41
C ASN A 233 -13.78 -2.81 16.92
N ALA A 234 -14.73 -2.63 16.02
CA ALA A 234 -14.46 -2.49 14.59
C ALA A 234 -13.60 -1.23 14.29
N ARG A 235 -13.91 -0.10 14.96
CA ARG A 235 -13.13 1.13 14.89
C ARG A 235 -11.68 0.93 15.34
N LEU A 236 -11.49 0.35 16.51
CA LEU A 236 -10.16 0.10 17.08
C LEU A 236 -9.34 -0.82 16.18
N TYR A 237 -9.96 -1.87 15.67
CA TYR A 237 -9.32 -2.80 14.74
C TYR A 237 -8.95 -2.13 13.41
N GLY A 238 -9.87 -1.35 12.83
CA GLY A 238 -9.62 -0.60 11.60
C GLY A 238 -8.43 0.36 11.74
N ARG A 239 -8.35 1.05 12.87
CA ARG A 239 -7.25 1.96 13.20
C ARG A 239 -5.91 1.23 13.37
N GLU A 240 -5.89 0.13 14.10
CA GLU A 240 -4.68 -0.70 14.25
C GLU A 240 -4.17 -1.14 12.87
N ARG A 241 -5.10 -1.58 12.01
CA ARG A 241 -4.79 -1.97 10.64
C ARG A 241 -4.22 -0.81 9.81
N GLU A 242 -4.78 0.39 9.91
CA GLU A 242 -4.26 1.57 9.20
C GLU A 242 -2.84 1.94 9.63
N HIS A 243 -2.55 1.90 10.93
CA HIS A 243 -1.21 2.16 11.44
C HIS A 243 -0.20 1.15 10.89
N VAL A 244 -0.60 -0.09 10.86
CA VAL A 244 0.20 -1.21 10.39
C VAL A 244 0.48 -1.10 8.89
N VAL A 245 -0.53 -0.86 8.06
CA VAL A 245 -0.39 -0.62 6.61
C VAL A 245 0.46 0.63 6.33
N SER A 246 0.30 1.67 7.14
CA SER A 246 1.10 2.89 7.01
C SER A 246 2.58 2.64 7.31
N LEU A 247 2.88 1.86 8.36
CA LEU A 247 4.24 1.45 8.70
C LEU A 247 4.85 0.63 7.56
N GLN A 248 4.15 -0.35 7.03
CA GLN A 248 4.62 -1.19 5.94
C GLN A 248 4.91 -0.37 4.67
N ARG A 249 3.98 0.54 4.29
CA ARG A 249 4.22 1.46 3.17
C ARG A 249 5.45 2.35 3.38
N ALA A 250 5.74 2.73 4.61
CA ALA A 250 6.95 3.49 4.94
C ALA A 250 8.23 2.66 4.79
N LEU A 251 8.13 1.34 4.95
CA LEU A 251 9.24 0.40 4.78
C LEU A 251 9.46 -0.02 3.33
N LEU A 252 8.51 0.17 2.41
CA LEU A 252 8.64 -0.16 1.00
C LEU A 252 9.28 1.00 0.19
N PRO A 253 9.81 0.75 -1.03
CA PRO A 253 10.36 1.79 -1.88
C PRO A 253 9.32 2.85 -2.24
N ARG A 254 9.68 4.13 -2.15
CA ARG A 254 8.77 5.25 -2.50
C ARG A 254 8.71 5.52 -4.00
N ALA A 255 9.76 5.18 -4.72
CA ALA A 255 9.85 5.36 -6.17
C ALA A 255 10.87 4.37 -6.74
N THR A 256 10.61 3.90 -7.95
CA THR A 256 11.59 3.14 -8.72
C THR A 256 12.62 4.11 -9.31
N PRO A 257 13.93 3.89 -9.10
CA PRO A 257 14.96 4.74 -9.68
C PRO A 257 14.97 4.62 -11.20
N VAL A 258 15.61 5.57 -11.88
CA VAL A 258 15.92 5.42 -13.31
C VAL A 258 16.91 4.27 -13.46
N THR A 259 16.57 3.31 -14.29
CA THR A 259 17.31 2.07 -14.49
C THR A 259 17.77 1.96 -15.94
N PRO A 260 19.04 2.31 -16.26
CA PRO A 260 19.56 2.24 -17.61
C PRO A 260 19.41 0.84 -18.22
N GLY A 261 18.86 0.76 -19.42
CA GLY A 261 18.63 -0.51 -20.11
C GLY A 261 17.51 -1.39 -19.57
N LEU A 262 16.81 -0.94 -18.50
CA LEU A 262 15.65 -1.62 -17.94
C LEU A 262 14.46 -0.68 -17.79
N ARG A 263 13.26 -1.20 -18.06
CA ARG A 263 12.01 -0.62 -17.59
C ARG A 263 11.47 -1.52 -16.47
N VAL A 264 11.38 -0.98 -15.27
CA VAL A 264 10.97 -1.74 -14.09
C VAL A 264 9.59 -1.27 -13.63
N HIS A 265 8.67 -2.20 -13.53
CA HIS A 265 7.37 -2.04 -12.88
C HIS A 265 7.34 -2.90 -11.63
N SER A 266 6.94 -2.32 -10.53
CA SER A 266 6.81 -3.04 -9.26
C SER A 266 5.44 -2.75 -8.65
N GLU A 267 4.84 -3.75 -8.02
CA GLU A 267 3.56 -3.63 -7.35
C GLU A 267 3.57 -4.43 -6.06
N TYR A 268 2.88 -3.90 -5.08
CA TYR A 268 2.63 -4.54 -3.79
C TYR A 268 1.13 -4.66 -3.58
N ALA A 269 0.64 -5.87 -3.40
CA ALA A 269 -0.75 -6.18 -3.08
C ALA A 269 -0.85 -6.59 -1.60
N PRO A 270 -1.45 -5.75 -0.74
CA PRO A 270 -1.62 -6.09 0.67
C PRO A 270 -2.62 -7.23 0.84
N SER A 271 -2.39 -8.09 1.84
CA SER A 271 -3.35 -9.11 2.26
C SER A 271 -4.71 -8.49 2.64
N THR A 272 -5.80 -9.11 2.21
CA THR A 272 -7.15 -8.73 2.63
C THR A 272 -7.60 -9.46 3.91
N ALA A 273 -6.84 -10.43 4.41
CA ALA A 273 -7.10 -11.12 5.65
C ALA A 273 -6.76 -10.26 6.89
N HIS A 274 -7.21 -10.71 8.06
CA HIS A 274 -7.23 -9.94 9.30
C HIS A 274 -5.87 -9.50 9.87
N HIS A 275 -4.75 -9.87 9.26
CA HIS A 275 -3.43 -9.67 9.85
C HIS A 275 -2.55 -8.60 9.18
N GLY A 276 -3.03 -7.95 8.16
CA GLY A 276 -2.67 -6.65 7.56
C GLY A 276 -1.20 -6.22 7.38
N VAL A 277 -0.22 -6.90 7.95
CA VAL A 277 1.23 -6.68 7.77
C VAL A 277 1.91 -8.01 7.58
N GLY A 278 2.68 -8.11 6.54
CA GLY A 278 3.48 -9.28 6.30
C GLY A 278 4.98 -9.01 6.28
N GLY A 279 5.73 -10.03 5.91
CA GLY A 279 7.15 -10.05 5.76
C GLY A 279 7.64 -9.77 4.35
N ASP A 280 6.74 -9.60 3.39
CA ASP A 280 7.07 -9.45 1.98
C ASP A 280 7.63 -8.07 1.65
N TRP A 281 8.71 -8.05 0.92
CA TRP A 281 9.26 -6.78 0.44
C TRP A 281 9.93 -6.91 -0.93
N TYR A 282 10.13 -5.77 -1.57
CA TYR A 282 10.97 -5.61 -2.74
C TYR A 282 11.84 -4.37 -2.64
N ASP A 283 12.88 -4.32 -3.45
CA ASP A 283 13.65 -3.11 -3.67
C ASP A 283 14.23 -3.07 -5.08
N VAL A 284 14.37 -1.85 -5.61
CA VAL A 284 15.01 -1.56 -6.88
C VAL A 284 16.05 -0.48 -6.64
N MET A 285 17.29 -0.77 -7.01
CA MET A 285 18.40 0.14 -6.76
C MET A 285 19.23 0.36 -8.01
N ALA A 286 19.51 1.62 -8.32
CA ALA A 286 20.56 1.96 -9.26
C ALA A 286 21.93 1.73 -8.60
N LEU A 287 22.78 0.98 -9.27
CA LEU A 287 24.13 0.67 -8.85
C LEU A 287 25.15 1.40 -9.76
N PRO A 288 26.41 1.54 -9.31
CA PRO A 288 27.47 2.02 -10.15
C PRO A 288 27.60 1.21 -11.45
N GLY A 289 28.02 1.85 -12.53
CA GLY A 289 28.12 1.22 -13.85
C GLY A 289 26.79 1.16 -14.61
N GLY A 290 25.78 1.90 -14.18
CA GLY A 290 24.44 1.83 -14.77
C GLY A 290 23.73 0.51 -14.48
N ARG A 291 24.28 -0.32 -13.58
CA ARG A 291 23.68 -1.58 -13.19
C ARG A 291 22.47 -1.35 -12.30
N THR A 292 21.58 -2.30 -12.28
CA THR A 292 20.37 -2.27 -11.47
C THR A 292 20.25 -3.51 -10.61
N ALA A 293 20.10 -3.33 -9.31
CA ALA A 293 19.73 -4.42 -8.41
C ALA A 293 18.20 -4.49 -8.27
N LEU A 294 17.68 -5.69 -8.42
CA LEU A 294 16.29 -6.07 -8.15
C LEU A 294 16.32 -7.08 -7.01
N MET A 295 15.53 -6.84 -5.99
CA MET A 295 15.51 -7.66 -4.78
C MET A 295 14.07 -7.95 -4.38
N VAL A 296 13.78 -9.20 -4.06
CA VAL A 296 12.51 -9.65 -3.51
C VAL A 296 12.78 -10.57 -2.34
N GLY A 297 12.06 -10.44 -1.27
CA GLY A 297 12.19 -11.29 -0.10
C GLY A 297 10.87 -11.46 0.64
N ASP A 298 10.81 -12.51 1.44
CA ASP A 298 9.69 -12.85 2.28
C ASP A 298 10.20 -13.39 3.63
N VAL A 299 9.75 -12.77 4.71
CA VAL A 299 10.03 -13.18 6.10
C VAL A 299 8.90 -14.08 6.58
N MET A 300 9.22 -15.28 7.02
CA MET A 300 8.23 -16.20 7.56
C MET A 300 7.43 -15.59 8.72
N GLY A 301 6.11 -15.74 8.65
CA GLY A 301 5.21 -15.20 9.66
C GLY A 301 4.49 -13.93 9.22
N HIS A 302 3.78 -13.29 10.13
CA HIS A 302 2.98 -12.10 9.85
C HIS A 302 2.97 -11.15 11.05
N GLY A 303 2.52 -9.94 10.81
CA GLY A 303 2.39 -8.92 11.83
C GLY A 303 3.66 -8.12 12.06
N LEU A 304 3.66 -7.32 13.12
CA LEU A 304 4.71 -6.36 13.42
C LEU A 304 6.12 -6.99 13.54
N PRO A 305 6.31 -8.19 14.13
CA PRO A 305 7.63 -8.83 14.18
C PRO A 305 8.20 -9.13 12.79
N ALA A 306 7.39 -9.71 11.89
CA ALA A 306 7.83 -10.00 10.52
C ALA A 306 8.19 -8.71 9.76
N ALA A 307 7.37 -7.67 9.86
CA ALA A 307 7.66 -6.36 9.26
C ALA A 307 8.92 -5.70 9.82
N ALA A 308 9.18 -5.82 11.10
CA ALA A 308 10.40 -5.28 11.72
C ALA A 308 11.66 -6.00 11.20
N THR A 309 11.60 -7.32 11.06
CA THR A 309 12.69 -8.12 10.49
C THR A 309 12.88 -7.82 9.00
N MET A 310 11.80 -7.74 8.23
CA MET A 310 11.80 -7.31 6.85
C MET A 310 12.51 -5.97 6.68
N GLY A 311 12.13 -4.95 7.48
CA GLY A 311 12.77 -3.64 7.43
C GLY A 311 14.27 -3.67 7.73
N ARG A 312 14.72 -4.49 8.68
CA ARG A 312 16.14 -4.71 9.00
C ARG A 312 16.88 -5.38 7.84
N LEU A 313 16.36 -6.49 7.32
CA LEU A 313 16.96 -7.22 6.20
C LEU A 313 17.08 -6.34 4.96
N ARG A 314 16.03 -5.62 4.62
CA ARG A 314 16.03 -4.68 3.50
C ARG A 314 17.08 -3.58 3.67
N ALA A 315 17.20 -2.97 4.85
CA ALA A 315 18.19 -1.93 5.12
C ALA A 315 19.62 -2.45 4.99
N VAL A 316 19.90 -3.67 5.50
CA VAL A 316 21.20 -4.32 5.37
C VAL A 316 21.48 -4.65 3.90
N ALA A 317 20.52 -5.26 3.17
CA ALA A 317 20.65 -5.57 1.74
C ALA A 317 20.99 -4.32 0.93
N ARG A 318 20.26 -3.21 1.13
CA ARG A 318 20.55 -1.93 0.48
C ARG A 318 21.95 -1.44 0.76
N THR A 319 22.38 -1.51 2.01
CA THR A 319 23.74 -1.07 2.40
C THR A 319 24.80 -1.90 1.72
N LEU A 320 24.66 -3.23 1.70
CA LEU A 320 25.61 -4.12 1.04
C LEU A 320 25.63 -3.90 -0.49
N MET A 321 24.47 -3.67 -1.10
CA MET A 321 24.39 -3.33 -2.52
C MET A 321 25.05 -1.99 -2.85
N THR A 322 24.96 -0.97 -1.99
CA THR A 322 25.69 0.29 -2.19
C THR A 322 27.21 0.13 -2.12
N LEU A 323 27.70 -0.95 -1.49
CA LEU A 323 29.11 -1.34 -1.48
C LEU A 323 29.50 -2.17 -2.70
N ASP A 324 28.58 -2.32 -3.65
CA ASP A 324 28.75 -3.09 -4.89
C ASP A 324 29.14 -4.55 -4.65
N MET A 325 28.56 -5.16 -3.64
CA MET A 325 28.79 -6.58 -3.37
C MET A 325 28.03 -7.43 -4.38
N ALA A 326 28.64 -8.53 -4.79
CA ALA A 326 28.00 -9.52 -5.65
C ALA A 326 26.81 -10.19 -4.93
N PRO A 327 25.71 -10.55 -5.64
CA PRO A 327 24.49 -11.09 -5.06
C PRO A 327 24.70 -12.23 -4.05
N GLU A 328 25.51 -13.22 -4.38
CA GLU A 328 25.80 -14.36 -3.51
C GLU A 328 26.50 -13.93 -2.20
N ARG A 329 27.31 -12.91 -2.24
CA ARG A 329 27.96 -12.35 -1.05
C ARG A 329 27.00 -11.55 -0.19
N VAL A 330 26.06 -10.86 -0.83
CA VAL A 330 24.98 -10.16 -0.12
C VAL A 330 24.15 -11.17 0.67
N LEU A 331 23.75 -12.28 0.03
CA LEU A 331 23.01 -13.34 0.70
C LEU A 331 23.78 -13.92 1.90
N ALA A 332 25.06 -14.22 1.72
CA ALA A 332 25.89 -14.75 2.81
C ALA A 332 26.04 -13.77 3.99
N ARG A 333 26.07 -12.46 3.71
CA ARG A 333 26.12 -11.43 4.78
C ARG A 333 24.76 -11.22 5.45
N LEU A 334 23.68 -11.33 4.70
CA LEU A 334 22.31 -11.30 5.24
C LEU A 334 22.05 -12.50 6.15
N ASP A 335 22.48 -13.71 5.76
CA ASP A 335 22.36 -14.92 6.59
C ASP A 335 23.09 -14.73 7.94
N LEU A 336 24.27 -14.13 7.93
CA LEU A 336 24.97 -13.80 9.17
C LEU A 336 24.21 -12.77 10.03
N ALA A 337 23.62 -11.75 9.38
CA ALA A 337 22.88 -10.71 10.09
C ALA A 337 21.54 -11.22 10.67
N THR A 338 20.95 -12.26 10.08
CA THR A 338 19.73 -12.89 10.61
C THR A 338 19.97 -13.73 11.85
N ARG A 339 21.14 -14.30 12.02
CA ARG A 339 21.48 -15.11 13.22
C ARG A 339 21.51 -14.32 14.52
N ASP A 340 21.76 -13.02 14.45
CA ASP A 340 21.77 -12.11 15.60
C ASP A 340 20.36 -11.60 15.97
N LEU A 341 19.31 -12.07 15.28
CA LEU A 341 17.92 -11.75 15.58
C LEU A 341 17.38 -12.68 16.67
N GLU A 342 16.75 -12.11 17.69
CA GLU A 342 16.29 -12.84 18.89
C GLU A 342 15.18 -13.89 18.62
N ASP A 343 14.55 -13.89 17.45
CA ASP A 343 13.32 -14.65 17.16
C ASP A 343 13.48 -15.80 16.16
N GLU A 344 14.63 -16.39 15.94
CA GLU A 344 14.85 -17.51 14.99
C GLU A 344 14.06 -17.38 13.66
N GLN A 345 13.91 -16.15 13.17
CA GLN A 345 13.11 -15.88 11.98
C GLN A 345 13.87 -16.28 10.72
N VAL A 346 13.19 -17.04 9.88
CA VAL A 346 13.69 -17.48 8.58
C VAL A 346 13.12 -16.60 7.49
N ALA A 347 13.91 -16.24 6.50
CA ALA A 347 13.45 -15.46 5.36
C ALA A 347 13.93 -16.05 4.04
N THR A 348 13.11 -15.95 3.01
CA THR A 348 13.53 -16.22 1.64
C THR A 348 13.97 -14.92 0.96
N PHE A 349 14.96 -15.01 0.06
CA PHE A 349 15.47 -13.82 -0.61
C PHE A 349 16.03 -14.14 -2.00
N LEU A 350 15.62 -13.38 -3.00
CA LEU A 350 16.13 -13.43 -4.36
C LEU A 350 16.74 -12.08 -4.73
N CYS A 351 17.98 -12.09 -5.16
CA CYS A 351 18.70 -10.92 -5.63
C CYS A 351 19.14 -11.10 -7.08
N ALA A 352 18.80 -10.14 -7.94
CA ALA A 352 19.21 -10.07 -9.33
C ALA A 352 19.90 -8.73 -9.62
N VAL A 353 21.07 -8.77 -10.22
CA VAL A 353 21.79 -7.59 -10.68
C VAL A 353 21.86 -7.61 -12.21
N PHE A 354 21.23 -6.63 -12.84
CA PHE A 354 21.29 -6.42 -14.28
C PHE A 354 22.51 -5.56 -14.64
N ASP A 355 23.29 -6.01 -15.62
CA ASP A 355 24.34 -5.22 -16.24
C ASP A 355 23.93 -4.85 -17.68
N PRO A 356 23.71 -3.56 -17.96
CA PRO A 356 23.31 -3.13 -19.30
C PRO A 356 24.44 -3.25 -20.35
N ALA A 357 25.70 -3.38 -19.91
CA ALA A 357 26.85 -3.44 -20.84
C ALA A 357 26.86 -4.72 -21.67
N ASP A 358 26.45 -5.83 -21.07
CA ASP A 358 26.40 -7.14 -21.74
C ASP A 358 24.99 -7.75 -21.75
N SER A 359 23.99 -6.99 -21.26
CA SER A 359 22.60 -7.40 -21.14
C SER A 359 22.46 -8.71 -20.37
N THR A 360 23.06 -8.81 -19.18
CA THR A 360 23.02 -10.01 -18.34
C THR A 360 22.45 -9.72 -16.97
N TYR A 361 21.73 -10.71 -16.41
CA TYR A 361 21.43 -10.77 -14.98
C TYR A 361 22.41 -11.70 -14.29
N THR A 362 22.90 -11.28 -13.13
CA THR A 362 23.53 -12.18 -12.14
C THR A 362 22.52 -12.38 -11.01
N LEU A 363 22.07 -13.64 -10.80
CA LEU A 363 21.06 -13.99 -9.81
C LEU A 363 21.64 -14.89 -8.73
N ALA A 364 21.16 -14.72 -7.50
CA ALA A 364 21.41 -15.64 -6.38
C ALA A 364 20.14 -15.74 -5.52
N SER A 365 19.84 -16.94 -5.03
CA SER A 365 18.63 -17.26 -4.27
C SER A 365 18.94 -17.89 -2.92
N ALA A 366 18.25 -17.43 -1.88
CA ALA A 366 18.21 -18.02 -0.55
C ALA A 366 16.80 -18.55 -0.27
N GLY A 367 16.50 -19.77 -0.72
CA GLY A 367 15.21 -20.43 -0.49
C GLY A 367 14.01 -19.80 -1.17
N HIS A 368 14.20 -18.85 -2.07
CA HIS A 368 13.12 -18.11 -2.72
C HIS A 368 12.59 -18.83 -3.97
N LEU A 369 11.35 -18.55 -4.36
CA LEU A 369 10.71 -19.10 -5.56
C LEU A 369 11.51 -18.73 -6.82
N PRO A 370 11.54 -19.61 -7.84
CA PRO A 370 12.25 -19.35 -9.08
C PRO A 370 11.62 -18.16 -9.84
N PRO A 371 12.42 -17.19 -10.30
CA PRO A 371 11.90 -16.11 -11.11
C PRO A 371 11.49 -16.62 -12.49
N LEU A 372 10.47 -15.97 -13.09
CA LEU A 372 10.00 -16.30 -14.43
C LEU A 372 10.68 -15.37 -15.44
N PHE A 373 11.20 -15.96 -16.50
CA PHE A 373 11.79 -15.25 -17.62
C PHE A 373 10.89 -15.37 -18.85
N LEU A 374 10.55 -14.22 -19.46
CA LEU A 374 9.85 -14.17 -20.73
C LEU A 374 10.81 -13.67 -21.81
N ASP A 375 10.89 -14.38 -22.92
CA ASP A 375 11.58 -13.89 -24.10
C ASP A 375 10.79 -12.78 -24.82
N GLY A 376 11.42 -12.10 -25.77
CA GLY A 376 10.75 -11.05 -26.57
C GLY A 376 9.59 -11.56 -27.44
N HIS A 377 9.38 -12.88 -27.53
CA HIS A 377 8.35 -13.55 -28.35
C HIS A 377 7.16 -14.06 -27.49
N GLY A 378 7.23 -13.90 -26.18
CA GLY A 378 6.15 -14.28 -25.26
C GLY A 378 6.24 -15.72 -24.72
N SER A 379 7.33 -16.45 -24.98
CA SER A 379 7.60 -17.70 -24.29
C SER A 379 8.07 -17.42 -22.85
N ALA A 380 7.55 -18.15 -21.88
CA ALA A 380 7.88 -17.97 -20.48
C ALA A 380 8.45 -19.28 -19.89
N GLU A 381 9.59 -19.17 -19.21
CA GLU A 381 10.29 -20.27 -18.55
C GLU A 381 10.78 -19.84 -17.16
N PHE A 382 10.74 -20.75 -16.20
CA PHE A 382 11.36 -20.50 -14.90
C PHE A 382 12.88 -20.57 -15.02
N VAL A 383 13.54 -19.61 -14.40
CA VAL A 383 15.00 -19.60 -14.35
C VAL A 383 15.46 -20.58 -13.28
N ASP A 384 16.26 -21.55 -13.67
CA ASP A 384 16.86 -22.53 -12.75
C ASP A 384 18.02 -21.88 -11.97
N VAL A 385 17.66 -21.13 -10.94
CA VAL A 385 18.61 -20.51 -10.00
C VAL A 385 18.95 -21.54 -8.93
N PRO A 386 20.24 -21.85 -8.66
CA PRO A 386 20.60 -22.72 -7.55
C PRO A 386 19.96 -22.23 -6.25
N VAL A 387 19.08 -23.04 -5.68
CA VAL A 387 18.34 -22.66 -4.47
C VAL A 387 19.21 -22.93 -3.26
N GLY A 388 19.79 -21.87 -2.69
CA GLY A 388 20.46 -21.94 -1.39
C GLY A 388 19.45 -22.09 -0.25
N ALA A 389 19.92 -22.41 0.95
CA ALA A 389 19.07 -22.45 2.13
C ALA A 389 18.52 -21.07 2.45
N PRO A 390 17.30 -20.96 3.03
CA PRO A 390 16.76 -19.69 3.48
C PRO A 390 17.69 -18.97 4.46
N LEU A 391 17.62 -17.64 4.48
CA LEU A 391 18.38 -16.80 5.42
C LEU A 391 18.01 -17.15 6.86
N GLY A 392 19.00 -17.17 7.75
CA GLY A 392 18.86 -17.58 9.14
C GLY A 392 19.13 -19.08 9.38
N SER A 393 19.23 -19.89 8.33
CA SER A 393 19.54 -21.33 8.45
C SER A 393 21.02 -21.63 8.73
N GLY A 394 21.90 -20.70 8.44
CA GLY A 394 23.34 -20.84 8.63
C GLY A 394 24.05 -21.70 7.61
N VAL A 395 23.42 -22.01 6.50
CA VAL A 395 23.97 -22.86 5.44
C VAL A 395 24.44 -21.99 4.27
N ILE A 396 25.73 -21.89 4.09
CA ILE A 396 26.43 -21.19 2.99
C ILE A 396 27.35 -22.20 2.29
N PRO A 397 27.78 -21.98 1.03
CA PRO A 397 27.64 -20.77 0.19
C PRO A 397 26.32 -20.71 -0.59
N TYR A 398 26.08 -19.55 -1.23
CA TYR A 398 25.05 -19.34 -2.24
C TYR A 398 25.73 -19.26 -3.62
N ASP A 399 25.24 -20.02 -4.59
CA ASP A 399 25.82 -20.07 -5.92
C ASP A 399 25.08 -19.14 -6.89
N PRO A 400 25.76 -18.19 -7.53
CA PRO A 400 25.15 -17.32 -8.50
C PRO A 400 25.06 -17.95 -9.88
N ILE A 401 24.06 -17.53 -10.68
CA ILE A 401 24.02 -17.81 -12.11
C ILE A 401 24.03 -16.52 -12.91
N ARG A 402 24.46 -16.62 -14.17
CA ARG A 402 24.35 -15.52 -15.15
C ARG A 402 23.41 -15.93 -16.27
N VAL A 403 22.45 -15.03 -16.54
CA VAL A 403 21.43 -15.23 -17.57
C VAL A 403 21.51 -14.07 -18.56
N LYS A 404 21.74 -14.36 -19.82
CA LYS A 404 21.72 -13.34 -20.88
C LYS A 404 20.28 -13.03 -21.26
N VAL A 405 19.99 -11.73 -21.35
CA VAL A 405 18.64 -11.24 -21.63
C VAL A 405 18.57 -10.75 -23.08
N PRO A 406 17.72 -11.34 -23.92
CA PRO A 406 17.46 -10.80 -25.25
C PRO A 406 16.68 -9.47 -25.14
N ARG A 407 16.64 -8.76 -26.25
CA ARG A 407 15.84 -7.56 -26.43
C ARG A 407 14.39 -7.84 -26.07
N ASP A 408 13.76 -6.90 -25.34
CA ASP A 408 12.38 -6.99 -24.84
C ASP A 408 12.10 -8.19 -23.92
N GLY A 409 13.16 -8.94 -23.54
CA GLY A 409 13.06 -9.98 -22.52
C GLY A 409 12.67 -9.41 -21.15
N LYS A 410 11.86 -10.15 -20.41
CA LYS A 410 11.32 -9.70 -19.12
C LYS A 410 11.72 -10.69 -18.04
N LEU A 411 12.19 -10.16 -16.90
CA LEU A 411 12.37 -10.91 -15.67
C LEU A 411 11.21 -10.59 -14.72
N VAL A 412 10.52 -11.62 -14.23
CA VAL A 412 9.42 -11.50 -13.26
C VAL A 412 9.88 -12.14 -11.96
N MET A 413 9.95 -11.33 -10.89
CA MET A 413 10.28 -11.74 -9.53
C MET A 413 9.05 -11.51 -8.66
N TYR A 414 8.72 -12.46 -7.79
CA TYR A 414 7.46 -12.42 -7.03
C TYR A 414 7.58 -13.19 -5.72
N THR A 415 6.74 -12.88 -4.75
CA THR A 415 6.61 -13.63 -3.50
C THR A 415 5.51 -14.69 -3.58
N ASP A 416 5.47 -15.59 -2.62
CA ASP A 416 4.58 -16.75 -2.61
C ASP A 416 3.08 -16.35 -2.53
N GLY A 417 2.78 -15.17 -2.00
CA GLY A 417 1.42 -14.63 -1.95
C GLY A 417 0.75 -14.48 -3.33
N LEU A 418 1.53 -14.44 -4.42
CA LEU A 418 0.97 -14.43 -5.78
C LEU A 418 0.51 -15.81 -6.25
N VAL A 419 1.14 -16.89 -5.76
CA VAL A 419 0.93 -18.27 -6.20
C VAL A 419 0.38 -19.19 -5.11
N LYS A 420 0.36 -18.76 -3.84
CA LYS A 420 -0.11 -19.55 -2.71
C LYS A 420 -1.62 -19.71 -2.72
N SER A 421 -2.10 -20.95 -2.73
CA SER A 421 -3.52 -21.28 -2.67
C SER A 421 -3.75 -22.42 -1.67
N ARG A 422 -4.88 -22.35 -0.94
CA ARG A 422 -5.30 -23.44 -0.04
C ARG A 422 -5.84 -24.67 -0.78
N ARG A 423 -6.13 -24.53 -2.07
CA ARG A 423 -6.86 -25.54 -2.85
C ARG A 423 -6.04 -26.25 -3.89
N ALA A 424 -4.86 -25.77 -4.22
CA ALA A 424 -4.04 -26.30 -5.28
C ALA A 424 -2.56 -26.38 -4.84
N ASP A 425 -1.85 -27.34 -5.42
CA ASP A 425 -0.42 -27.52 -5.23
C ASP A 425 0.37 -26.35 -5.81
N ILE A 426 1.53 -26.07 -5.24
CA ILE A 426 2.40 -24.97 -5.65
C ILE A 426 2.85 -25.11 -7.11
N ASP A 427 3.18 -26.33 -7.54
CA ASP A 427 3.62 -26.59 -8.91
C ASP A 427 2.53 -26.25 -9.93
N HIS A 428 1.27 -26.56 -9.63
CA HIS A 428 0.13 -26.19 -10.46
C HIS A 428 -0.05 -24.66 -10.52
N GLN A 429 0.14 -23.97 -9.40
CA GLN A 429 -0.01 -22.51 -9.35
C GLN A 429 1.13 -21.79 -10.11
N LEU A 430 2.35 -22.32 -10.01
CA LEU A 430 3.48 -21.84 -10.81
C LEU A 430 3.19 -21.98 -12.32
N GLU A 431 2.65 -23.11 -12.74
CA GLU A 431 2.27 -23.32 -14.14
C GLU A 431 1.13 -22.37 -14.58
N CYS A 432 0.16 -22.11 -13.71
CA CYS A 432 -0.87 -21.09 -13.95
C CYS A 432 -0.26 -19.68 -14.12
N LEU A 433 0.70 -19.30 -13.26
CA LEU A 433 1.42 -18.04 -13.37
C LEU A 433 2.16 -17.94 -14.71
N ARG A 434 2.89 -19.00 -15.09
CA ARG A 434 3.62 -19.07 -16.35
C ARG A 434 2.67 -18.89 -17.56
N SER A 435 1.55 -19.62 -17.57
CA SER A 435 0.54 -19.51 -18.62
C SER A 435 -0.05 -18.11 -18.70
N THR A 436 -0.41 -17.52 -17.55
CA THR A 436 -0.95 -16.16 -17.48
C THR A 436 0.05 -15.12 -17.99
N ALA A 437 1.34 -15.29 -17.66
CA ALA A 437 2.39 -14.41 -18.14
C ALA A 437 2.57 -14.50 -19.67
N CYS A 438 2.47 -15.71 -20.26
CA CYS A 438 2.48 -15.88 -21.71
C CYS A 438 1.31 -15.18 -22.39
N ASP A 439 0.10 -15.31 -21.84
CA ASP A 439 -1.11 -14.68 -22.37
C ASP A 439 -1.01 -13.14 -22.34
N LEU A 440 -0.44 -12.58 -21.28
CA LEU A 440 -0.25 -11.14 -21.11
C LEU A 440 0.98 -10.60 -21.87
N ALA A 441 1.89 -11.45 -22.32
CA ALA A 441 3.11 -11.01 -23.01
C ALA A 441 2.83 -10.26 -24.30
N SER A 442 1.71 -10.56 -24.96
CA SER A 442 1.22 -9.88 -26.17
C SER A 442 0.58 -8.51 -25.90
N GLU A 443 0.17 -8.27 -24.63
CA GLU A 443 -0.46 -7.03 -24.20
C GLU A 443 0.55 -6.33 -23.33
N ALA A 444 1.35 -5.51 -23.42
CA ALA A 444 2.28 -4.85 -22.49
C ALA A 444 2.17 -5.39 -21.05
N LEU A 445 2.91 -6.45 -20.73
CA LEU A 445 2.92 -7.09 -19.43
C LEU A 445 3.34 -6.07 -18.36
N GLU A 446 2.38 -5.58 -17.60
CA GLU A 446 2.59 -4.74 -16.42
C GLU A 446 2.34 -5.57 -15.15
N ALA A 447 2.97 -5.18 -14.04
CA ALA A 447 2.81 -5.89 -12.77
C ALA A 447 1.33 -6.01 -12.33
N GLY A 448 0.54 -4.95 -12.52
CA GLY A 448 -0.87 -4.95 -12.17
C GLY A 448 -1.72 -6.00 -12.89
N GLY A 449 -1.41 -6.27 -14.16
CA GLY A 449 -2.15 -7.27 -14.94
C GLY A 449 -1.94 -8.70 -14.43
N LEU A 450 -0.77 -9.03 -13.91
CA LEU A 450 -0.49 -10.34 -13.29
C LEU A 450 -1.22 -10.49 -11.95
N ILE A 451 -1.20 -9.45 -11.11
CA ILE A 451 -1.90 -9.46 -9.82
C ILE A 451 -3.42 -9.55 -10.01
N GLU A 452 -3.99 -8.82 -10.98
CA GLU A 452 -5.44 -8.86 -11.25
C GLU A 452 -5.92 -10.24 -11.74
N ARG A 453 -5.06 -11.01 -12.42
CA ARG A 453 -5.35 -12.36 -12.92
C ARG A 453 -4.86 -13.48 -12.00
N ALA A 454 -4.22 -13.15 -10.88
CA ALA A 454 -3.86 -14.13 -9.86
C ALA A 454 -5.11 -14.85 -9.34
N PRO A 455 -4.99 -16.12 -8.87
CA PRO A 455 -6.12 -16.84 -8.29
C PRO A 455 -6.85 -16.00 -7.25
N ALA A 456 -8.18 -16.00 -7.27
CA ALA A 456 -9.02 -15.13 -6.44
C ALA A 456 -8.81 -15.28 -4.91
N ASP A 457 -8.14 -16.34 -4.48
CA ASP A 457 -7.78 -16.62 -3.10
C ASP A 457 -6.28 -16.38 -2.80
N ALA A 458 -5.43 -16.14 -3.80
CA ALA A 458 -4.00 -15.93 -3.61
C ALA A 458 -3.71 -14.71 -2.70
N THR A 459 -4.11 -13.52 -3.09
CA THR A 459 -3.89 -12.28 -2.32
C THR A 459 -4.88 -12.10 -1.15
N ARG A 460 -5.81 -13.04 -0.95
CA ARG A 460 -6.81 -12.94 0.12
C ARG A 460 -6.22 -13.26 1.49
N PHE A 461 -5.25 -14.15 1.54
CA PHE A 461 -4.70 -14.69 2.79
C PHE A 461 -3.26 -14.28 3.02
N ASP A 462 -2.55 -13.86 1.99
CA ASP A 462 -1.18 -13.38 2.08
C ASP A 462 -0.98 -12.12 1.26
N GLU A 463 0.06 -11.37 1.52
CA GLU A 463 0.49 -10.26 0.69
C GLU A 463 1.26 -10.78 -0.51
N ALA A 464 1.34 -9.99 -1.56
CA ALA A 464 2.11 -10.34 -2.74
C ALA A 464 2.95 -9.16 -3.22
N VAL A 465 4.18 -9.43 -3.55
CA VAL A 465 5.11 -8.52 -4.20
C VAL A 465 5.40 -9.02 -5.60
N LEU A 466 5.49 -8.10 -6.53
CA LEU A 466 5.80 -8.39 -7.92
C LEU A 466 6.71 -7.32 -8.52
N ILE A 467 7.77 -7.76 -9.19
CA ILE A 467 8.63 -6.93 -10.04
C ILE A 467 8.60 -7.51 -11.45
N VAL A 468 8.33 -6.67 -12.44
CA VAL A 468 8.49 -6.98 -13.87
C VAL A 468 9.55 -6.03 -14.43
N ALA A 469 10.70 -6.57 -14.81
CA ALA A 469 11.81 -5.82 -15.37
C ALA A 469 12.02 -6.19 -16.84
N THR A 470 11.75 -5.26 -17.75
CA THR A 470 11.85 -5.44 -19.20
C THR A 470 13.17 -4.86 -19.71
N ALA A 471 13.98 -5.65 -20.41
CA ALA A 471 15.17 -5.16 -21.07
C ALA A 471 14.80 -4.27 -22.27
N VAL A 472 15.28 -3.03 -22.31
CA VAL A 472 15.05 -2.08 -23.41
C VAL A 472 16.28 -2.05 -24.32
N ALA A 473 16.01 -2.00 -25.62
CA ALA A 473 17.01 -2.26 -26.65
C ALA A 473 18.05 -1.19 -26.90
N ASP A 474 17.74 0.04 -26.58
CA ASP A 474 18.67 1.14 -26.80
C ASP A 474 19.33 1.48 -25.47
N ALA A 475 20.67 1.57 -25.48
CA ALA A 475 21.35 2.31 -24.42
C ALA A 475 20.57 3.62 -24.28
N PRO A 476 20.02 3.92 -23.10
CA PRO A 476 19.13 5.07 -22.98
C PRO A 476 19.88 6.28 -23.52
N ALA A 477 19.17 7.19 -24.19
CA ALA A 477 19.71 8.48 -24.61
C ALA A 477 20.45 9.19 -23.45
N ASP A 478 20.25 8.70 -22.25
CA ASP A 478 20.76 9.16 -20.97
C ASP A 478 22.03 8.42 -20.47
N LEU A 479 22.59 7.48 -21.25
CA LEU A 479 23.85 6.80 -20.95
C LEU A 479 24.84 7.03 -22.11
N ARG A 480 26.02 7.50 -21.76
CA ARG A 480 27.17 7.58 -22.69
C ARG A 480 28.36 6.87 -22.08
N GLU A 481 29.08 6.14 -22.92
CA GLU A 481 30.27 5.42 -22.53
C GLU A 481 31.37 5.61 -23.54
N TRP A 482 32.60 5.89 -23.06
CA TRP A 482 33.78 6.09 -23.88
C TRP A 482 34.96 5.32 -23.31
N GLN A 483 35.78 4.76 -24.18
CA GLN A 483 37.08 4.23 -23.81
C GLN A 483 38.08 5.39 -23.76
N LEU A 484 38.81 5.53 -22.68
CA LEU A 484 39.82 6.57 -22.53
C LEU A 484 41.20 6.06 -22.94
N PRO A 485 42.05 6.94 -23.53
CA PRO A 485 43.44 6.60 -23.80
C PRO A 485 44.19 6.40 -22.47
N GLN A 486 45.17 5.50 -22.47
CA GLN A 486 45.96 5.18 -21.27
C GLN A 486 47.15 6.13 -21.03
N GLU A 487 47.19 7.29 -21.68
CA GLU A 487 48.28 8.24 -21.66
C GLU A 487 47.86 9.59 -21.04
N GLY A 488 48.82 10.50 -20.84
CA GLY A 488 48.62 11.80 -20.21
C GLY A 488 47.55 12.72 -20.85
N ARG A 489 47.04 12.38 -22.03
CA ARG A 489 45.93 13.10 -22.71
C ARG A 489 44.54 12.66 -22.21
N ALA A 490 44.44 11.59 -21.41
CA ALA A 490 43.16 11.03 -20.97
C ALA A 490 42.26 12.06 -20.30
N ALA A 491 42.80 12.88 -19.41
CA ALA A 491 42.03 13.90 -18.71
C ALA A 491 41.50 15.00 -19.66
N SER A 492 42.28 15.41 -20.63
CA SER A 492 41.84 16.41 -21.64
C SER A 492 40.75 15.85 -22.55
N VAL A 493 40.90 14.59 -22.99
CA VAL A 493 39.86 13.90 -23.77
C VAL A 493 38.59 13.74 -22.98
N ALA A 494 38.69 13.31 -21.73
CA ALA A 494 37.55 13.10 -20.86
C ALA A 494 36.77 14.41 -20.60
N ARG A 495 37.44 15.52 -20.37
CA ARG A 495 36.80 16.84 -20.25
C ARG A 495 36.00 17.19 -21.49
N SER A 496 36.63 17.11 -22.69
CA SER A 496 35.92 17.43 -23.93
C SER A 496 34.67 16.57 -24.12
N LEU A 497 34.80 15.25 -23.95
CA LEU A 497 33.67 14.32 -24.08
C LEU A 497 32.51 14.65 -23.11
N VAL A 498 32.82 14.98 -21.86
CA VAL A 498 31.80 15.33 -20.85
C VAL A 498 31.18 16.68 -21.19
N THR A 499 31.93 17.69 -21.52
CA THR A 499 31.42 19.03 -21.88
C THR A 499 30.52 18.97 -23.10
N ASP A 500 30.97 18.28 -24.17
CA ASP A 500 30.19 18.10 -25.39
C ASP A 500 28.86 17.39 -25.10
N GLN A 501 28.90 16.35 -24.26
CA GLN A 501 27.69 15.60 -23.88
C GLN A 501 26.75 16.40 -23.00
N LEU A 502 27.27 17.19 -22.07
CA LEU A 502 26.45 18.07 -21.24
C LEU A 502 25.75 19.15 -22.07
N ALA A 503 26.43 19.67 -23.09
CA ALA A 503 25.84 20.61 -24.05
C ALA A 503 24.72 19.94 -24.87
N GLU A 504 24.90 18.68 -25.33
CA GLU A 504 23.86 17.90 -26.02
C GLU A 504 22.64 17.65 -25.13
N TRP A 505 22.86 17.50 -23.84
CA TRP A 505 21.79 17.27 -22.86
C TRP A 505 21.17 18.54 -22.27
N ASP A 506 21.60 19.72 -22.71
CA ASP A 506 21.18 21.04 -22.21
C ASP A 506 21.48 21.23 -20.69
N LEU A 507 22.63 20.71 -20.25
CA LEU A 507 23.13 20.74 -18.87
C LEU A 507 24.43 21.53 -18.73
N THR A 508 24.63 22.58 -19.54
CA THR A 508 25.85 23.39 -19.58
C THR A 508 26.21 24.04 -18.24
N GLU A 509 25.22 24.27 -17.36
CA GLU A 509 25.45 24.81 -16.02
C GLU A 509 26.32 23.90 -15.13
N LEU A 510 26.34 22.59 -15.43
CA LEU A 510 27.15 21.62 -14.72
C LEU A 510 28.55 21.40 -15.32
N ALA A 511 28.86 21.99 -16.46
CA ALA A 511 30.08 21.72 -17.19
C ALA A 511 31.33 22.00 -16.36
N ASP A 512 31.44 23.17 -15.73
CA ASP A 512 32.62 23.56 -14.94
C ASP A 512 32.90 22.59 -13.79
N VAL A 513 31.83 22.16 -13.11
CA VAL A 513 31.92 21.20 -12.00
C VAL A 513 32.36 19.84 -12.49
N PHE A 514 31.75 19.35 -13.58
CA PHE A 514 32.07 18.01 -14.10
C PHE A 514 33.42 17.97 -14.86
N GLU A 515 33.87 19.05 -15.44
CA GLU A 515 35.26 19.16 -15.97
C GLU A 515 36.29 18.94 -14.86
N LEU A 516 36.08 19.57 -13.71
CA LEU A 516 36.97 19.40 -12.56
C LEU A 516 36.85 17.97 -11.99
N VAL A 517 35.64 17.48 -11.77
CA VAL A 517 35.39 16.13 -11.23
C VAL A 517 36.02 15.07 -12.14
N VAL A 518 35.77 15.11 -13.44
CA VAL A 518 36.34 14.12 -14.37
C VAL A 518 37.84 14.20 -14.46
N SER A 519 38.43 15.41 -14.37
CA SER A 519 39.87 15.58 -14.35
C SER A 519 40.51 14.90 -13.14
N GLU A 520 39.91 15.05 -11.96
CA GLU A 520 40.38 14.42 -10.73
C GLU A 520 40.20 12.89 -10.74
N LEU A 521 39.04 12.38 -11.22
CA LEU A 521 38.80 10.95 -11.33
C LEU A 521 39.78 10.27 -12.30
N VAL A 522 39.97 10.84 -13.48
CA VAL A 522 40.93 10.35 -14.48
C VAL A 522 42.37 10.50 -14.00
N GLY A 523 42.69 11.61 -13.32
CA GLY A 523 43.99 11.83 -12.69
C GLY A 523 44.32 10.78 -11.63
N ASN A 524 43.33 10.38 -10.83
CA ASN A 524 43.46 9.32 -9.87
C ASN A 524 43.65 7.93 -10.52
N ALA A 525 42.92 7.64 -11.60
CA ALA A 525 43.06 6.41 -12.35
C ALA A 525 44.47 6.32 -13.02
N LEU A 526 45.04 7.43 -13.50
CA LEU A 526 46.38 7.47 -14.03
C LEU A 526 47.47 7.27 -12.94
N ARG A 527 47.29 7.90 -11.76
CA ARG A 527 48.27 7.85 -10.68
C ARG A 527 48.24 6.54 -9.87
N TYR A 528 47.05 6.00 -9.64
CA TYR A 528 46.83 4.90 -8.69
C TYR A 528 46.12 3.68 -9.31
N GLY A 529 45.72 3.74 -10.60
CA GLY A 529 44.82 2.78 -11.21
C GLY A 529 45.38 2.05 -12.44
N ASN A 530 46.67 2.14 -12.73
CA ASN A 530 47.25 1.62 -13.98
C ASN A 530 46.65 2.24 -15.27
N GLY A 531 46.10 3.45 -15.17
CA GLY A 531 45.45 4.20 -16.25
C GLY A 531 43.92 3.99 -16.29
N PRO A 532 43.20 5.00 -16.81
CA PRO A 532 41.75 4.93 -16.93
C PRO A 532 41.33 3.94 -18.01
N GLY A 533 40.28 3.16 -17.73
CA GLY A 533 39.64 2.26 -18.69
C GLY A 533 38.50 2.96 -19.42
N ARG A 534 37.37 3.04 -18.78
CA ARG A 534 36.12 3.59 -19.30
C ARG A 534 35.67 4.83 -18.52
N LEU A 535 35.12 5.79 -19.27
CA LEU A 535 34.37 6.92 -18.77
C LEU A 535 32.90 6.68 -19.08
N ARG A 536 32.02 6.80 -18.10
CA ARG A 536 30.57 6.78 -18.28
C ARG A 536 29.93 8.05 -17.75
N LEU A 537 28.93 8.52 -18.44
CA LEU A 537 28.06 9.62 -18.01
C LEU A 537 26.61 9.15 -18.08
N LEU A 538 25.90 9.29 -16.96
CA LEU A 538 24.51 8.85 -16.84
C LEU A 538 23.66 10.05 -16.42
N ARG A 539 22.58 10.29 -17.15
CA ARG A 539 21.54 11.26 -16.82
C ARG A 539 20.27 10.51 -16.36
N GLY A 540 19.90 10.67 -15.11
CA GLY A 540 18.66 10.13 -14.54
C GLY A 540 17.97 11.21 -13.71
N ASP A 541 17.56 10.90 -12.50
CA ASP A 541 17.16 11.91 -11.49
C ASP A 541 18.35 12.79 -11.09
N ARG A 542 19.55 12.35 -11.44
CA ARG A 542 20.83 12.98 -11.17
C ARG A 542 21.78 12.73 -12.33
N LEU A 543 22.80 13.55 -12.39
CA LEU A 543 23.92 13.32 -13.27
C LEU A 543 24.99 12.55 -12.52
N VAL A 544 25.43 11.43 -13.09
CA VAL A 544 26.50 10.58 -12.54
C VAL A 544 27.63 10.46 -13.55
N VAL A 545 28.86 10.65 -13.09
CA VAL A 545 30.07 10.37 -13.86
C VAL A 545 30.84 9.23 -13.20
N GLU A 546 31.32 8.29 -13.98
CA GLU A 546 32.08 7.11 -13.54
C GLU A 546 33.35 6.95 -14.34
N VAL A 547 34.45 6.64 -13.65
CA VAL A 547 35.74 6.28 -14.27
C VAL A 547 36.18 4.93 -13.75
N SER A 548 36.40 3.96 -14.64
CA SER A 548 36.95 2.66 -14.30
C SER A 548 38.46 2.61 -14.49
N ASP A 549 39.11 1.82 -13.65
CA ASP A 549 40.53 1.49 -13.79
C ASP A 549 40.82 0.05 -13.28
N THR A 550 42.03 -0.46 -13.56
CA THR A 550 42.43 -1.81 -13.18
C THR A 550 43.25 -1.88 -11.89
N GLY A 551 43.38 -0.76 -11.16
CA GLY A 551 44.12 -0.71 -9.91
C GLY A 551 43.42 -1.46 -8.77
N PRO A 552 44.18 -2.11 -7.87
CA PRO A 552 43.61 -2.94 -6.81
C PRO A 552 43.04 -2.15 -5.61
N ASP A 553 43.50 -0.89 -5.41
CA ASP A 553 43.23 -0.15 -4.19
C ASP A 553 42.07 0.83 -4.40
N LEU A 554 41.10 0.79 -3.47
CA LEU A 554 40.02 1.77 -3.44
C LEU A 554 40.56 3.12 -2.94
N PRO A 555 40.14 4.24 -3.55
CA PRO A 555 40.55 5.56 -3.12
C PRO A 555 39.98 5.88 -1.73
N GLN A 556 40.80 6.56 -0.92
CA GLN A 556 40.42 7.04 0.41
C GLN A 556 40.70 8.54 0.50
N ILE A 557 39.79 9.26 1.19
CA ILE A 557 40.05 10.67 1.52
C ILE A 557 41.22 10.70 2.50
N GLN A 558 42.32 11.32 2.10
CA GLN A 558 43.44 11.61 3.00
C GLN A 558 43.29 13.02 3.55
N HIS A 559 43.66 13.23 4.80
CA HIS A 559 43.86 14.57 5.34
C HIS A 559 45.18 15.11 4.78
N ALA A 560 45.06 15.81 3.67
CA ALA A 560 46.23 16.49 3.08
C ALA A 560 46.46 17.79 3.85
N ASP A 561 47.71 18.03 4.32
CA ASP A 561 48.14 19.31 4.87
C ASP A 561 48.16 20.37 3.77
N LEU A 562 48.10 21.65 4.17
CA LEU A 562 48.09 22.80 3.24
C LEU A 562 49.30 22.85 2.30
N SER A 563 50.36 22.10 2.60
CA SER A 563 51.62 22.02 1.84
C SER A 563 51.69 20.83 0.87
N ASP A 564 50.73 19.89 0.91
CA ASP A 564 50.79 18.71 0.04
C ASP A 564 50.28 19.02 -1.37
N GLU A 565 51.10 18.72 -2.39
CA GLU A 565 50.69 18.85 -3.81
C GLU A 565 49.73 17.75 -4.27
N GLY A 566 49.45 16.71 -3.44
CA GLY A 566 48.60 15.57 -3.75
C GLY A 566 47.52 15.32 -2.68
N GLY A 567 46.49 14.58 -3.00
CA GLY A 567 45.46 14.12 -2.04
C GLY A 567 44.23 15.01 -1.92
N ARG A 568 44.17 16.19 -2.57
CA ARG A 568 43.04 17.12 -2.52
C ARG A 568 41.89 16.78 -3.48
N GLY A 569 42.12 15.94 -4.49
CA GLY A 569 41.14 15.66 -5.54
C GLY A 569 39.85 15.10 -5.03
N LEU A 570 39.90 14.10 -4.15
CA LEU A 570 38.70 13.52 -3.53
C LEU A 570 38.01 14.46 -2.52
N GLN A 571 38.76 15.34 -1.88
CA GLN A 571 38.18 16.39 -1.02
C GLN A 571 37.38 17.39 -1.87
N LEU A 572 37.91 17.80 -3.04
CA LEU A 572 37.20 18.65 -4.00
C LEU A 572 35.95 18.00 -4.53
N ILE A 573 36.01 16.73 -4.93
CA ILE A 573 34.83 15.95 -5.34
C ILE A 573 33.79 15.91 -4.23
N ASN A 574 34.21 15.66 -2.98
CA ASN A 574 33.32 15.62 -1.83
C ASN A 574 32.66 16.98 -1.50
N MET A 575 33.31 18.09 -1.86
CA MET A 575 32.75 19.43 -1.68
C MET A 575 31.83 19.86 -2.82
N LEU A 576 32.13 19.45 -4.05
CA LEU A 576 31.43 19.88 -5.26
C LEU A 576 30.24 18.99 -5.61
N CYS A 577 30.31 17.71 -5.28
CA CYS A 577 29.29 16.74 -5.61
C CYS A 577 28.40 16.43 -4.42
N ARG A 578 27.17 16.07 -4.69
CA ARG A 578 26.24 15.61 -3.66
C ARG A 578 26.74 14.34 -2.96
N ARG A 579 27.28 13.40 -3.74
CA ARG A 579 27.85 12.14 -3.28
C ARG A 579 28.95 11.69 -4.24
N TRP A 580 29.86 10.92 -3.73
CA TRP A 580 30.83 10.17 -4.53
C TRP A 580 31.08 8.82 -3.85
N GLY A 581 31.68 7.90 -4.56
CA GLY A 581 32.03 6.59 -4.02
C GLY A 581 32.97 5.82 -4.95
N SER A 582 33.35 4.65 -4.47
CA SER A 582 34.15 3.71 -5.25
C SER A 582 33.73 2.29 -4.97
N CYS A 583 33.80 1.44 -5.98
CA CYS A 583 33.49 0.02 -5.85
C CYS A 583 34.53 -0.83 -6.59
N ARG A 584 34.74 -2.05 -6.11
CA ARG A 584 35.57 -3.05 -6.79
C ARG A 584 34.74 -3.75 -7.86
N THR A 585 35.38 -3.97 -9.01
CA THR A 585 34.83 -4.77 -10.11
C THR A 585 35.67 -6.03 -10.30
N VAL A 586 35.24 -6.94 -11.15
CA VAL A 586 36.01 -8.15 -11.49
C VAL A 586 37.37 -7.80 -12.08
N THR A 587 37.50 -6.69 -12.79
CA THR A 587 38.69 -6.27 -13.51
C THR A 587 39.45 -5.12 -12.88
N GLY A 588 39.00 -4.59 -11.73
CA GLY A 588 39.62 -3.43 -11.09
C GLY A 588 38.67 -2.69 -10.16
N LYS A 589 38.46 -1.40 -10.40
CA LYS A 589 37.51 -0.57 -9.63
C LYS A 589 36.82 0.47 -10.52
N VAL A 590 35.72 0.98 -10.02
CA VAL A 590 35.02 2.16 -10.55
C VAL A 590 34.98 3.23 -9.45
N VAL A 591 35.31 4.46 -9.81
CA VAL A 591 35.12 5.64 -8.95
C VAL A 591 34.08 6.54 -9.61
N TRP A 592 33.08 6.96 -8.87
CA TRP A 592 31.94 7.71 -9.38
C TRP A 592 31.64 8.95 -8.55
N ALA A 593 30.99 9.93 -9.15
CA ALA A 593 30.46 11.11 -8.49
C ALA A 593 29.07 11.46 -9.05
N GLU A 594 28.17 11.89 -8.18
CA GLU A 594 26.80 12.28 -8.55
C GLU A 594 26.48 13.72 -8.15
N GLN A 595 25.65 14.39 -8.97
CA GLN A 595 25.15 15.74 -8.73
C GLN A 595 23.67 15.83 -9.08
N ASN A 596 22.93 16.70 -8.38
CA ASN A 596 21.55 16.98 -8.74
C ASN A 596 21.49 17.68 -10.10
N LEU A 597 20.46 17.39 -10.87
CA LEU A 597 20.15 18.16 -12.06
C LEU A 597 19.66 19.55 -11.67
N PRO A 598 19.94 20.57 -12.49
CA PRO A 598 19.34 21.90 -12.33
C PRO A 598 17.80 21.78 -12.36
N SER A 599 17.12 22.58 -11.56
CA SER A 599 15.65 22.59 -11.43
C SER A 599 14.94 23.20 -12.64
#